data_67c5af556a5b6fb669321e1c31837d93
#
_entry.id   67c5af556a5b6fb669321e1c31837d93
#
_cell.length_a   1.000
_cell.length_b   1.000
_cell.length_c   1.000
_cell.angle_alpha   90.00
_cell.angle_beta   90.00
_cell.angle_gamma   90.00
#
_symmetry.space_group_name_H-M   'P 1'
#
loop_
_entity.id
_entity.type
_entity.pdbx_description
1 polymer ?
#
loop_
_entity_poly.entity_id
_entity_poly.type
_entity_poly.pdbx_seq_one_letter_code
_entity_poly.pdbx_strand_id
1 'polypeptide(L)'
;MATILTSSQQTFVDITDQRKLSAYITSNLPKTQSENPNVLPHTYAPSWAVTNLKLTPVIFLDQTNLSLGASGLSINWKRKDGTGAESALIAGETVAGGILTVNKDNLATSSSGMITYICYILSLIHI
;
A
#
# COMPACT_ATOMS: atom_id res chain seq x y z
N MET A 1 19.17 -13.19 -7.31
CA MET A 1 19.51 -12.13 -6.34
C MET A 1 18.21 -11.63 -5.72
N ALA A 2 18.17 -11.53 -4.40
CA ALA A 2 17.00 -11.02 -3.71
C ALA A 2 17.12 -9.50 -3.59
N THR A 3 16.04 -8.79 -3.86
CA THR A 3 15.99 -7.33 -3.78
C THR A 3 14.74 -6.92 -3.04
N ILE A 4 14.89 -6.00 -2.10
CA ILE A 4 13.73 -5.37 -1.45
C ILE A 4 13.11 -4.42 -2.45
N LEU A 5 11.83 -4.63 -2.77
CA LEU A 5 11.17 -3.89 -3.82
C LEU A 5 10.17 -2.87 -3.31
N THR A 6 9.36 -3.25 -2.32
CA THR A 6 8.19 -2.48 -1.93
C THR A 6 8.23 -2.16 -0.45
N SER A 7 7.97 -0.90 -0.12
CA SER A 7 7.71 -0.48 1.24
C SER A 7 6.36 0.23 1.29
N SER A 8 5.86 0.49 2.49
CA SER A 8 4.63 1.26 2.67
C SER A 8 4.88 2.39 3.66
N GLN A 9 4.19 3.48 3.44
CA GLN A 9 4.26 4.66 4.29
C GLN A 9 2.86 5.10 4.65
N GLN A 10 2.68 5.56 5.87
CA GLN A 10 1.39 6.03 6.36
C GLN A 10 1.45 7.53 6.60
N THR A 11 0.41 8.22 6.17
CA THR A 11 0.24 9.66 6.41
C THR A 11 -1.15 9.90 6.95
N PHE A 12 -1.24 10.64 8.04
CA PHE A 12 -2.49 10.91 8.72
C PHE A 12 -2.80 12.39 8.70
N VAL A 13 -4.08 12.73 8.47
CA VAL A 13 -4.59 14.08 8.65
C VAL A 13 -5.79 13.99 9.58
N ASP A 14 -5.65 14.56 10.76
CA ASP A 14 -6.72 14.58 11.75
C ASP A 14 -7.30 16.00 11.84
N ILE A 15 -8.53 16.15 11.38
CA ILE A 15 -9.23 17.44 11.36
C ILE A 15 -10.12 17.62 12.58
N THR A 16 -10.39 16.55 13.30
CA THR A 16 -11.28 16.59 14.47
C THR A 16 -10.59 17.14 15.72
N ASP A 17 -9.31 17.38 15.63
CA ASP A 17 -8.38 18.03 16.55
C ASP A 17 -8.36 17.50 18.00
N GLN A 18 -9.47 17.00 18.52
CA GLN A 18 -9.55 16.48 19.88
C GLN A 18 -9.53 14.95 19.95
N ARG A 19 -9.48 14.27 18.80
CA ARG A 19 -9.48 12.84 18.73
C ARG A 19 -8.19 12.37 18.07
N LYS A 20 -7.58 11.36 18.65
CA LYS A 20 -6.34 10.81 18.12
C LYS A 20 -6.64 9.83 16.99
N LEU A 21 -6.15 10.14 15.80
CA LEU A 21 -6.20 9.24 14.66
C LEU A 21 -4.88 8.49 14.57
N SER A 22 -4.96 7.17 14.52
CA SER A 22 -3.78 6.32 14.33
C SER A 22 -4.11 5.20 13.36
N ALA A 23 -3.10 4.69 12.70
CA ALA A 23 -3.30 3.60 11.75
C ALA A 23 -2.00 2.85 11.49
N TYR A 24 -2.15 1.65 10.97
CA TYR A 24 -1.05 0.89 10.41
C TYR A 24 -1.55 0.11 9.19
N ILE A 25 -0.62 -0.41 8.40
CA ILE A 25 -0.95 -1.15 7.18
C ILE A 25 -0.55 -2.61 7.38
N THR A 26 -1.49 -3.52 7.10
CA THR A 26 -1.20 -4.96 7.08
C THR A 26 -1.08 -5.43 5.64
N SER A 27 -0.33 -6.51 5.43
CA SER A 27 -0.21 -7.15 4.12
C SER A 27 -0.50 -8.64 4.24
N ASN A 28 -1.08 -9.21 3.19
CA ASN A 28 -1.37 -10.64 3.14
C ASN A 28 -0.15 -11.47 2.71
N LEU A 29 0.84 -10.83 2.09
CA LEU A 29 2.05 -11.47 1.57
C LEU A 29 3.27 -10.64 1.99
N PRO A 30 4.48 -11.21 1.94
CA PRO A 30 5.70 -10.44 2.15
C PRO A 30 5.78 -9.27 1.15
N LYS A 31 6.28 -8.13 1.62
CA LYS A 31 6.43 -6.92 0.82
C LYS A 31 7.77 -6.86 0.10
N THR A 32 8.52 -7.95 0.11
CA THR A 32 9.76 -8.10 -0.62
C THR A 32 9.62 -9.24 -1.61
N GLN A 33 10.26 -9.11 -2.76
CA GLN A 33 10.29 -10.16 -3.77
C GLN A 33 11.72 -10.57 -4.05
N SER A 34 11.89 -11.84 -4.39
CA SER A 34 13.15 -12.38 -4.91
C SER A 34 12.97 -12.73 -6.37
N GLU A 35 13.98 -12.45 -7.18
CA GLU A 35 14.00 -12.80 -8.58
C GLU A 35 14.94 -13.97 -8.82
N ASN A 36 14.51 -14.95 -9.62
CA ASN A 36 15.39 -15.99 -10.10
C ASN A 36 15.83 -15.66 -11.53
N PRO A 37 17.06 -15.17 -11.73
CA PRO A 37 17.54 -14.78 -13.07
C PRO A 37 17.99 -15.97 -13.92
N ASN A 38 18.01 -17.19 -13.34
CA ASN A 38 18.54 -18.37 -14.04
C ASN A 38 17.51 -19.07 -14.92
N VAL A 39 16.26 -18.60 -14.92
CA VAL A 39 15.19 -19.12 -15.75
C VAL A 39 14.65 -18.03 -16.66
N LEU A 40 14.11 -18.42 -17.80
CA LEU A 40 13.49 -17.49 -18.75
C LEU A 40 12.08 -17.98 -19.08
N PRO A 41 11.04 -17.15 -18.87
CA PRO A 41 11.11 -15.82 -18.26
C PRO A 41 11.49 -15.91 -16.79
N HIS A 42 12.03 -14.82 -16.25
CA HIS A 42 12.40 -14.77 -14.83
C HIS A 42 11.19 -15.01 -13.95
N THR A 43 11.40 -15.67 -12.81
CA THR A 43 10.33 -15.91 -11.84
C THR A 43 10.57 -15.09 -10.57
N TYR A 44 9.49 -14.83 -9.86
CA TYR A 44 9.51 -13.99 -8.66
C TYR A 44 8.85 -14.73 -7.50
N ALA A 45 9.40 -14.57 -6.32
CA ALA A 45 8.86 -15.22 -5.11
C ALA A 45 8.76 -14.17 -4.00
N PRO A 46 7.58 -13.89 -3.45
CA PRO A 46 6.28 -14.31 -3.98
C PRO A 46 5.94 -13.60 -5.29
N SER A 47 5.17 -14.23 -6.16
CA SER A 47 4.69 -13.59 -7.37
C SER A 47 3.36 -12.90 -7.08
N TRP A 48 3.35 -11.58 -7.15
CA TRP A 48 2.12 -10.81 -6.91
C TRP A 48 1.20 -10.80 -8.13
N ALA A 49 1.73 -11.17 -9.29
CA ALA A 49 0.89 -11.37 -10.47
C ALA A 49 0.04 -12.62 -10.35
N VAL A 50 0.53 -13.65 -9.65
CA VAL A 50 -0.20 -14.90 -9.44
C VAL A 50 -1.10 -14.79 -8.21
N THR A 51 -0.55 -14.35 -7.09
CA THR A 51 -1.32 -14.13 -5.86
C THR A 51 -1.14 -12.67 -5.47
N ASN A 52 -2.19 -11.88 -5.59
CA ASN A 52 -2.09 -10.44 -5.46
C ASN A 52 -1.69 -10.02 -4.06
N LEU A 53 -0.79 -9.05 -3.99
CA LEU A 53 -0.45 -8.39 -2.72
C LEU A 53 -1.59 -7.44 -2.36
N LYS A 54 -2.07 -7.52 -1.12
CA LYS A 54 -3.12 -6.63 -0.60
C LYS A 54 -2.60 -5.89 0.61
N LEU A 55 -2.67 -4.58 0.56
CA LEU A 55 -2.29 -3.69 1.65
C LEU A 55 -3.56 -3.10 2.25
N THR A 56 -3.82 -3.45 3.50
CA THR A 56 -5.06 -3.09 4.20
C THR A 56 -4.74 -2.14 5.34
N PRO A 57 -5.26 -0.90 5.32
CA PRO A 57 -5.10 -0.01 6.46
C PRO A 57 -6.00 -0.45 7.61
N VAL A 58 -5.47 -0.39 8.83
CA VAL A 58 -6.23 -0.59 10.06
C VAL A 58 -6.22 0.74 10.79
N ILE A 59 -7.39 1.33 10.98
CA ILE A 59 -7.53 2.73 11.39
C ILE A 59 -8.25 2.79 12.73
N PHE A 60 -7.70 3.59 13.65
CA PHE A 60 -8.29 3.81 14.96
C PHE A 60 -8.53 5.31 15.17
N LEU A 61 -9.72 5.64 15.65
CA LEU A 61 -10.03 6.96 16.16
C LEU A 61 -10.14 6.81 17.68
N ASP A 62 -9.17 7.36 18.42
CA ASP A 62 -8.89 7.03 19.80
C ASP A 62 -8.61 5.53 19.94
N GLN A 63 -9.49 4.79 20.62
CA GLN A 63 -9.34 3.34 20.77
C GLN A 63 -10.36 2.56 19.94
N THR A 64 -11.12 3.25 19.09
CA THR A 64 -12.17 2.63 18.28
C THR A 64 -11.63 2.29 16.91
N ASN A 65 -11.68 1.02 16.53
CA ASN A 65 -11.33 0.59 15.19
C ASN A 65 -12.42 1.02 14.22
N LEU A 66 -12.05 1.82 13.21
CA LEU A 66 -12.99 2.30 12.21
C LEU A 66 -13.09 1.33 11.04
N SER A 67 -14.31 1.12 10.56
CA SER A 67 -14.54 0.44 9.30
C SER A 67 -14.00 1.29 8.15
N LEU A 68 -13.36 0.66 7.17
CA LEU A 68 -12.82 1.38 6.01
C LEU A 68 -13.90 2.08 5.18
N GLY A 69 -15.15 1.64 5.31
CA GLY A 69 -16.29 2.28 4.67
C GLY A 69 -17.03 3.28 5.55
N ALA A 70 -16.46 3.67 6.70
CA ALA A 70 -17.12 4.59 7.61
C ALA A 70 -17.39 5.94 6.97
N SER A 71 -18.57 6.51 7.26
CA SER A 71 -18.93 7.83 6.75
C SER A 71 -17.99 8.88 7.35
N GLY A 72 -17.50 9.79 6.53
CA GLY A 72 -16.55 10.81 6.94
C GLY A 72 -15.09 10.36 6.90
N LEU A 73 -14.84 9.11 6.55
CA LEU A 73 -13.49 8.58 6.39
C LEU A 73 -13.13 8.51 4.91
N SER A 74 -11.99 9.10 4.55
CA SER A 74 -11.48 9.07 3.17
C SER A 74 -10.11 8.42 3.16
N ILE A 75 -9.91 7.46 2.26
CA ILE A 75 -8.65 6.74 2.11
C ILE A 75 -8.19 6.88 0.67
N ASN A 76 -6.97 7.37 0.46
CA ASN A 76 -6.40 7.58 -0.85
C ASN A 76 -4.99 7.00 -0.89
N TRP A 77 -4.67 6.32 -1.98
CA TRP A 77 -3.36 5.70 -2.16
C TRP A 77 -2.60 6.38 -3.28
N LYS A 78 -1.30 6.54 -3.08
CA LYS A 78 -0.35 7.04 -4.07
C LYS A 78 0.83 6.09 -4.13
N ARG A 79 1.66 6.24 -5.16
CA ARG A 79 2.88 5.47 -5.30
C ARG A 79 4.08 6.36 -5.53
N LYS A 80 5.25 5.84 -5.23
CA LYS A 80 6.51 6.52 -5.46
C LYS A 80 7.53 5.47 -5.89
N ASP A 81 8.14 5.65 -7.06
CA ASP A 81 9.16 4.74 -7.57
C ASP A 81 10.54 5.28 -7.18
N GLY A 82 11.24 4.56 -6.31
CA GLY A 82 12.55 4.96 -5.83
C GLY A 82 12.52 6.31 -5.12
N THR A 83 13.33 7.22 -5.57
CA THR A 83 13.42 8.59 -5.04
C THR A 83 12.61 9.60 -5.85
N GLY A 84 11.87 9.14 -6.83
CA GLY A 84 11.03 9.99 -7.65
C GLY A 84 9.89 10.64 -6.87
N ALA A 85 9.12 11.48 -7.53
CA ALA A 85 7.97 12.14 -6.93
C ALA A 85 6.80 11.16 -6.78
N GLU A 86 5.92 11.45 -5.82
CA GLU A 86 4.66 10.72 -5.71
C GLU A 86 3.82 10.88 -6.97
N SER A 87 3.14 9.82 -7.33
CA SER A 87 2.26 9.83 -8.50
C SER A 87 1.01 8.99 -8.22
N ALA A 88 0.03 9.09 -9.12
CA ALA A 88 -1.15 8.24 -9.06
C ALA A 88 -0.76 6.78 -9.29
N LEU A 89 -1.61 5.88 -8.81
CA LEU A 89 -1.44 4.45 -9.07
C LEU A 89 -1.50 4.17 -10.56
N ILE A 90 -0.78 3.15 -10.99
CA ILE A 90 -0.72 2.75 -12.40
C ILE A 90 -1.46 1.43 -12.61
N ALA A 91 -1.49 0.95 -13.86
CA ALA A 91 -2.12 -0.33 -14.19
C ALA A 91 -1.54 -1.46 -13.34
N GLY A 92 -2.40 -2.34 -12.85
CA GLY A 92 -2.02 -3.41 -11.93
C GLY A 92 -2.04 -3.00 -10.46
N GLU A 93 -2.40 -1.76 -10.17
CA GLU A 93 -2.54 -1.23 -8.81
C GLU A 93 -3.93 -0.65 -8.68
N THR A 94 -4.79 -1.27 -7.88
CA THR A 94 -6.19 -0.86 -7.76
C THR A 94 -6.58 -0.74 -6.30
N VAL A 95 -7.55 0.13 -6.04
CA VAL A 95 -8.08 0.34 -4.69
C VAL A 95 -9.56 0.03 -4.70
N ALA A 96 -9.98 -0.79 -3.77
CA ALA A 96 -11.39 -1.11 -3.56
C ALA A 96 -11.64 -1.18 -2.06
N GLY A 97 -12.64 -0.42 -1.57
CA GLY A 97 -12.95 -0.39 -0.15
C GLY A 97 -11.79 0.06 0.73
N GLY A 98 -10.91 0.90 0.22
CA GLY A 98 -9.73 1.39 0.94
C GLY A 98 -8.54 0.44 0.92
N ILE A 99 -8.66 -0.73 0.33
CA ILE A 99 -7.61 -1.74 0.26
C ILE A 99 -6.89 -1.64 -1.08
N LEU A 100 -5.57 -1.49 -1.05
CA LEU A 100 -4.75 -1.49 -2.26
C LEU A 100 -4.41 -2.92 -2.66
N THR A 101 -4.69 -3.27 -3.92
CA THR A 101 -4.31 -4.55 -4.49
C THR A 101 -3.26 -4.33 -5.57
N VAL A 102 -2.13 -5.02 -5.45
CA VAL A 102 -1.04 -5.01 -6.42
C VAL A 102 -1.10 -6.33 -7.19
N ASN A 103 -1.39 -6.24 -8.47
CA ASN A 103 -1.58 -7.40 -9.36
C ASN A 103 -0.48 -7.45 -10.42
N LYS A 104 0.76 -7.26 -10.00
CA LYS A 104 1.93 -7.32 -10.88
C LYS A 104 3.19 -7.53 -10.06
N ASP A 105 4.21 -8.06 -10.69
CA ASP A 105 5.51 -8.23 -10.05
C ASP A 105 6.30 -6.94 -10.19
N ASN A 106 6.29 -6.12 -9.13
CA ASN A 106 6.93 -4.81 -9.16
C ASN A 106 8.44 -4.91 -9.44
N LEU A 107 9.08 -5.99 -9.00
CA LEU A 107 10.50 -6.19 -9.26
C LEU A 107 10.79 -6.31 -10.76
N ALA A 108 9.81 -6.80 -11.53
CA ALA A 108 9.93 -6.90 -12.99
C ALA A 108 9.68 -5.57 -13.70
N THR A 109 8.87 -4.69 -13.11
CA THR A 109 8.35 -3.51 -13.80
C THR A 109 8.92 -2.20 -13.29
N SER A 110 9.52 -2.18 -12.12
CA SER A 110 10.09 -0.97 -11.52
C SER A 110 11.50 -0.75 -12.01
N SER A 111 11.80 0.49 -12.42
CA SER A 111 13.15 0.85 -12.82
C SER A 111 14.12 0.97 -11.63
N SER A 112 13.59 1.30 -10.45
CA SER A 112 14.42 1.46 -9.25
C SER A 112 14.55 0.17 -8.43
N GLY A 113 13.64 -0.79 -8.65
CA GLY A 113 13.53 -1.97 -7.80
C GLY A 113 12.90 -1.69 -6.44
N MET A 114 12.35 -0.50 -6.22
CA MET A 114 11.74 -0.14 -4.94
C MET A 114 10.52 0.77 -5.17
N ILE A 115 9.36 0.30 -4.74
CA ILE A 115 8.12 1.07 -4.81
C ILE A 115 7.64 1.34 -3.39
N THR A 116 7.29 2.58 -3.11
CA THR A 116 6.64 2.97 -1.85
C THR A 116 5.18 3.26 -2.14
N TYR A 117 4.29 2.60 -1.43
CA TYR A 117 2.86 2.90 -1.47
C TYR A 117 2.50 3.74 -0.26
N ILE A 118 1.80 4.85 -0.49
CA ILE A 118 1.48 5.83 0.53
C ILE A 118 -0.02 5.88 0.68
N CYS A 119 -0.50 5.64 1.90
CA CYS A 119 -1.91 5.70 2.25
C CYS A 119 -2.21 7.02 2.94
N TYR A 120 -3.05 7.83 2.33
CA TYR A 120 -3.52 9.09 2.91
C TYR A 120 -4.90 8.85 3.53
N ILE A 121 -5.01 9.13 4.81
CA ILE A 121 -6.23 8.92 5.57
C ILE A 121 -6.70 10.27 6.09
N LEU A 122 -7.93 10.62 5.73
CA LEU A 122 -8.59 11.85 6.17
C LEU A 122 -9.86 11.48 6.91
N SER A 123 -9.98 11.91 8.16
CA SER A 123 -11.17 11.67 8.95
C SER A 123 -11.90 12.98 9.24
N LEU A 124 -13.18 13.02 8.89
CA LEU A 124 -14.09 14.11 9.23
C LEU A 124 -15.13 13.64 10.25
N ILE A 125 -14.83 12.57 10.99
CA ILE A 125 -15.77 11.98 11.93
C ILE A 125 -15.79 12.82 13.20
N HIS A 126 -16.97 13.32 13.55
CA HIS A 126 -17.22 14.06 14.78
C HIS A 126 -18.11 13.22 15.68
N ILE A 127 -17.75 13.17 16.96
CA ILE A 127 -18.53 12.42 17.94
C ILE A 127 -18.92 13.35 19.07
#